data_9d2cf8aeb45cd80ed62b5d3ec11e6122
#
_entry.id   9d2cf8aeb45cd80ed62b5d3ec11e6122
#
_cell.length_a   1.000
_cell.length_b   1.000
_cell.length_c   1.000
_cell.angle_alpha   90.00
_cell.angle_beta   90.00
_cell.angle_gamma   90.00
#
_symmetry.space_group_name_H-M   'P 1'
#
loop_
_entity.id
_entity.type
_entity.pdbx_description
1 polymer ?
#
loop_
_entity_poly.entity_id
_entity_poly.type
_entity_poly.pdbx_seq_one_letter_code
_entity_poly.pdbx_strand_id
1 'polypeptide(L)'
;MSGFSYAGRDFSPYVQAELVEPAAHVLEPRAFPVSGRPGAVLLGSELPPREVRLRLHLDAGSQMAAFELSRLRALLRAWLCVPGGGDLAVPGEGSLTWRGAVVTGVSDWDSLFEGGSCAVDFTCYDPVAYGDARSCTGTELEVLGTWPTLPVVRLTATAGSSVKVADEDGRYVLVERDLSAGDEVVMDFASESVTVGGEDASADVGVGSAFFSLAPGAHVLTFSGCSAHEVTWTERWL
;
A
#
# COMPACT_ATOMS: atom_id res chain seq x y z
N MET A 1 -11.80 20.50 -7.15
CA MET A 1 -12.27 20.31 -5.76
C MET A 1 -11.42 19.22 -5.17
N SER A 2 -10.70 19.54 -4.12
CA SER A 2 -9.77 18.60 -3.49
C SER A 2 -10.54 17.81 -2.42
N GLY A 3 -11.05 16.65 -2.83
CA GLY A 3 -11.70 15.72 -1.93
C GLY A 3 -10.69 14.87 -1.17
N PHE A 4 -11.05 14.38 0.01
CA PHE A 4 -10.33 13.30 0.67
C PHE A 4 -11.31 12.21 1.09
N SER A 5 -10.81 10.99 1.18
CA SER A 5 -11.57 9.87 1.71
C SER A 5 -10.79 9.15 2.80
N TYR A 6 -11.50 8.63 3.80
CA TYR A 6 -10.92 7.89 4.89
C TYR A 6 -11.83 6.73 5.30
N ALA A 7 -11.25 5.54 5.44
CA ALA A 7 -11.95 4.31 5.83
C ALA A 7 -13.20 4.04 4.97
N GLY A 8 -13.07 4.23 3.65
CA GLY A 8 -14.14 4.02 2.68
C GLY A 8 -15.24 5.08 2.67
N ARG A 9 -15.04 6.22 3.37
CA ARG A 9 -16.00 7.33 3.43
C ARG A 9 -15.45 8.53 2.72
N ASP A 10 -16.24 9.11 1.82
CA ASP A 10 -15.92 10.33 1.10
C ASP A 10 -16.36 11.55 1.92
N PHE A 11 -15.41 12.40 2.25
CA PHE A 11 -15.64 13.65 2.99
C PHE A 11 -15.89 14.84 2.08
N SER A 12 -15.64 14.71 0.78
CA SER A 12 -15.73 15.80 -0.21
C SER A 12 -17.08 16.52 -0.25
N PRO A 13 -18.25 15.87 0.02
CA PRO A 13 -19.53 16.56 0.02
C PRO A 13 -19.72 17.54 1.16
N TYR A 14 -18.88 17.46 2.21
CA TYR A 14 -19.06 18.22 3.45
C TYR A 14 -17.91 19.15 3.74
N VAL A 15 -16.69 18.75 3.39
CA VAL A 15 -15.48 19.52 3.70
C VAL A 15 -14.55 19.59 2.49
N GLN A 16 -13.88 20.70 2.37
CA GLN A 16 -12.73 20.86 1.50
C GLN A 16 -11.49 20.56 2.33
N ALA A 17 -10.59 19.75 1.77
CA ALA A 17 -9.35 19.39 2.43
C ALA A 17 -8.16 19.95 1.66
N GLU A 18 -7.16 20.42 2.41
CA GLU A 18 -5.86 20.85 1.91
C GLU A 18 -4.78 20.03 2.59
N LEU A 19 -3.85 19.47 1.82
CA LEU A 19 -2.67 18.81 2.35
C LEU A 19 -1.67 19.89 2.81
N VAL A 20 -1.41 19.95 4.13
CA VAL A 20 -0.59 21.03 4.71
C VAL A 20 0.91 20.75 4.55
N GLU A 21 1.31 19.49 4.57
CA GLU A 21 2.71 19.08 4.40
C GLU A 21 2.82 17.77 3.63
N PRO A 22 3.26 17.79 2.37
CA PRO A 22 3.90 16.66 1.73
C PRO A 22 5.37 16.66 2.15
N ALA A 23 5.69 16.21 3.36
CA ALA A 23 7.08 16.07 3.75
C ALA A 23 7.73 14.96 2.92
N ALA A 24 8.91 15.24 2.37
CA ALA A 24 9.74 14.18 1.83
C ALA A 24 10.05 13.16 2.92
N HIS A 25 10.08 11.88 2.56
CA HIS A 25 10.45 10.83 3.51
C HIS A 25 11.88 11.03 4.00
N VAL A 26 12.06 10.99 5.30
CA VAL A 26 13.37 11.07 5.95
C VAL A 26 13.62 9.74 6.64
N LEU A 27 14.70 9.07 6.22
CA LEU A 27 15.11 7.81 6.86
C LEU A 27 15.63 8.07 8.26
N GLU A 28 15.25 7.24 9.21
CA GLU A 28 15.80 7.23 10.55
C GLU A 28 17.07 6.37 10.60
N PRO A 29 18.27 6.98 10.83
CA PRO A 29 19.50 6.23 10.88
C PRO A 29 19.62 5.49 12.21
N ARG A 30 19.91 4.19 12.16
CA ARG A 30 20.39 3.42 13.32
C ARG A 30 21.89 3.51 13.39
N ALA A 31 22.42 4.27 14.35
CA ALA A 31 23.84 4.50 14.51
C ALA A 31 24.30 4.16 15.93
N PHE A 32 25.51 3.65 16.04
CA PHE A 32 26.13 3.24 17.30
C PHE A 32 27.42 4.02 17.53
N PRO A 33 27.53 4.79 18.66
CA PRO A 33 28.77 5.47 19.02
C PRO A 33 29.82 4.46 19.55
N VAL A 34 31.04 4.57 19.06
CA VAL A 34 32.16 3.74 19.54
C VAL A 34 33.03 4.58 20.45
N SER A 35 33.26 4.10 21.67
CA SER A 35 34.11 4.80 22.66
C SER A 35 35.53 5.00 22.13
N GLY A 36 36.08 6.21 22.28
CA GLY A 36 37.43 6.56 21.83
C GLY A 36 37.54 6.82 20.31
N ARG A 37 36.46 6.79 19.56
CA ARG A 37 36.41 7.12 18.13
C ARG A 37 35.44 8.29 17.87
N PRO A 38 35.85 9.34 17.12
CA PRO A 38 34.92 10.38 16.69
C PRO A 38 33.83 9.83 15.79
N GLY A 39 32.58 10.30 16.00
CA GLY A 39 31.43 9.93 15.20
C GLY A 39 30.76 8.62 15.66
N ALA A 40 29.97 8.01 14.78
CA ALA A 40 29.23 6.78 15.03
C ALA A 40 29.33 5.83 13.82
N VAL A 41 29.10 4.55 14.05
CA VAL A 41 28.99 3.54 12.99
C VAL A 41 27.53 3.44 12.61
N LEU A 42 27.19 3.66 11.34
CA LEU A 42 25.85 3.46 10.81
C LEU A 42 25.60 1.96 10.68
N LEU A 43 24.56 1.45 11.36
CA LEU A 43 24.14 0.05 11.30
C LEU A 43 23.08 -0.19 10.22
N GLY A 44 22.32 0.86 9.87
CA GLY A 44 21.26 0.83 8.88
C GLY A 44 20.38 2.06 8.99
N SER A 45 19.34 2.12 8.18
CA SER A 45 18.31 3.15 8.25
C SER A 45 16.94 2.51 8.02
N GLU A 46 15.92 3.06 8.67
CA GLU A 46 14.55 2.58 8.57
C GLU A 46 13.66 3.70 8.05
N LEU A 47 12.59 3.30 7.38
CA LEU A 47 11.56 4.22 6.95
C LEU A 47 10.52 4.30 8.09
N PRO A 48 10.38 5.46 8.77
CA PRO A 48 9.41 5.62 9.84
C PRO A 48 7.99 5.70 9.30
N PRO A 49 6.95 5.54 10.17
CA PRO A 49 5.58 5.87 9.81
C PRO A 49 5.48 7.28 9.24
N ARG A 50 4.60 7.47 8.26
CA ARG A 50 4.36 8.78 7.63
C ARG A 50 3.31 9.56 8.39
N GLU A 51 3.60 10.81 8.70
CA GLU A 51 2.61 11.74 9.23
C GLU A 51 2.00 12.57 8.08
N VAL A 52 0.67 12.67 8.07
CA VAL A 52 -0.10 13.43 7.08
C VAL A 52 -1.00 14.39 7.83
N ARG A 53 -0.86 15.69 7.57
CA ARG A 53 -1.72 16.73 8.14
C ARG A 53 -2.63 17.30 7.08
N LEU A 54 -3.93 17.20 7.31
CA LEU A 54 -4.96 17.82 6.48
C LEU A 54 -5.57 19.02 7.20
N ARG A 55 -5.70 20.14 6.49
CA ARG A 55 -6.52 21.27 6.91
C ARG A 55 -7.89 21.14 6.28
N LEU A 56 -8.93 21.13 7.10
CA LEU A 56 -10.31 21.00 6.66
C LEU A 56 -11.05 22.32 6.79
N HIS A 57 -11.87 22.63 5.79
CA HIS A 57 -12.81 23.75 5.77
C HIS A 57 -14.19 23.21 5.44
N LEU A 58 -15.24 23.71 6.09
CA LEU A 58 -16.60 23.43 5.62
C LEU A 58 -16.82 24.11 4.27
N ASP A 59 -17.53 23.41 3.38
CA ASP A 59 -17.92 24.02 2.11
C ASP A 59 -18.90 25.18 2.40
N ALA A 60 -18.44 26.41 2.12
CA ALA A 60 -19.16 27.65 2.44
C ALA A 60 -20.49 27.83 1.68
N GLY A 61 -20.84 26.89 0.78
CA GLY A 61 -22.10 26.89 0.02
C GLY A 61 -23.33 26.47 0.81
N SER A 62 -23.18 25.88 1.99
CA SER A 62 -24.30 25.37 2.77
C SER A 62 -24.62 26.29 3.95
N GLN A 63 -25.63 27.15 3.79
CA GLN A 63 -26.30 27.74 4.94
C GLN A 63 -27.11 26.64 5.66
N MET A 64 -26.43 25.83 6.45
CA MET A 64 -27.04 24.74 7.20
C MET A 64 -27.79 25.32 8.42
N ALA A 65 -28.98 24.78 8.71
CA ALA A 65 -29.65 25.04 9.97
C ALA A 65 -28.82 24.52 11.16
N ALA A 66 -28.93 25.14 12.33
CA ALA A 66 -28.15 24.77 13.52
C ALA A 66 -28.26 23.28 13.90
N PHE A 67 -29.43 22.69 13.67
CA PHE A 67 -29.64 21.24 13.89
C PHE A 67 -28.85 20.36 12.89
N GLU A 68 -28.82 20.73 11.63
CA GLU A 68 -28.07 20.03 10.58
C GLU A 68 -26.56 20.12 10.83
N LEU A 69 -26.09 21.29 11.27
CA LEU A 69 -24.71 21.54 11.65
C LEU A 69 -24.27 20.64 12.82
N SER A 70 -25.12 20.54 13.88
CA SER A 70 -24.86 19.64 15.01
C SER A 70 -24.78 18.17 14.57
N ARG A 71 -25.67 17.76 13.66
CA ARG A 71 -25.67 16.39 13.12
C ARG A 71 -24.42 16.12 12.28
N LEU A 72 -24.03 17.06 11.42
CA LEU A 72 -22.81 16.95 10.62
C LEU A 72 -21.58 16.85 11.51
N ARG A 73 -21.50 17.66 12.57
CA ARG A 73 -20.43 17.63 13.57
C ARG A 73 -20.28 16.24 14.20
N ALA A 74 -21.39 15.62 14.62
CA ALA A 74 -21.39 14.29 15.19
C ALA A 74 -20.99 13.22 14.16
N LEU A 75 -21.45 13.35 12.91
CA LEU A 75 -21.16 12.45 11.81
C LEU A 75 -19.66 12.45 11.46
N LEU A 76 -19.07 13.64 11.23
CA LEU A 76 -17.66 13.76 10.89
C LEU A 76 -16.77 13.25 12.02
N ARG A 77 -17.13 13.52 13.27
CA ARG A 77 -16.41 12.98 14.44
C ARG A 77 -16.43 11.45 14.46
N ALA A 78 -17.59 10.83 14.20
CA ALA A 78 -17.73 9.39 14.16
C ALA A 78 -16.96 8.77 12.99
N TRP A 79 -16.88 9.46 11.85
CA TRP A 79 -16.15 9.00 10.67
C TRP A 79 -14.63 9.06 10.84
N LEU A 80 -14.13 10.03 11.61
CA LEU A 80 -12.69 10.11 11.92
C LEU A 80 -12.26 9.12 13.01
N CYS A 81 -13.19 8.66 13.85
CA CYS A 81 -12.90 7.74 14.93
C CYS A 81 -13.04 6.28 14.43
N VAL A 82 -11.99 5.74 13.80
CA VAL A 82 -11.96 4.38 13.28
C VAL A 82 -10.91 3.57 14.06
N PRO A 83 -11.35 2.68 14.98
CA PRO A 83 -10.44 1.76 15.67
C PRO A 83 -9.72 0.85 14.67
N GLY A 84 -8.39 0.78 14.73
CA GLY A 84 -7.59 0.00 13.77
C GLY A 84 -7.23 0.72 12.48
N GLY A 85 -7.67 1.98 12.31
CA GLY A 85 -7.36 2.77 11.13
C GLY A 85 -8.15 2.41 9.87
N GLY A 86 -7.80 3.06 8.77
CA GLY A 86 -8.43 2.84 7.47
C GLY A 86 -7.60 3.40 6.33
N ASP A 87 -8.02 3.13 5.12
CA ASP A 87 -7.37 3.66 3.93
C ASP A 87 -7.63 5.17 3.82
N LEU A 88 -6.58 5.92 3.55
CA LEU A 88 -6.58 7.38 3.43
C LEU A 88 -6.17 7.78 2.01
N ALA A 89 -7.06 8.47 1.29
CA ALA A 89 -6.72 9.16 0.04
C ALA A 89 -6.79 10.67 0.29
N VAL A 90 -5.72 11.38 -0.11
CA VAL A 90 -5.55 12.81 0.17
C VAL A 90 -5.62 13.66 -1.09
N PRO A 91 -5.98 14.94 -0.99
CA PRO A 91 -6.04 15.84 -2.12
C PRO A 91 -4.65 16.04 -2.75
N GLY A 92 -4.62 16.06 -4.09
CA GLY A 92 -3.38 16.37 -4.83
C GLY A 92 -2.51 15.17 -5.16
N GLU A 93 -2.73 14.01 -4.52
CA GLU A 93 -1.93 12.80 -4.71
C GLU A 93 -2.56 11.79 -5.70
N GLY A 94 -3.51 12.25 -6.53
CA GLY A 94 -4.15 11.42 -7.56
C GLY A 94 -4.95 10.26 -6.99
N SER A 95 -4.66 9.04 -7.48
CA SER A 95 -5.29 7.78 -7.02
C SER A 95 -4.54 7.12 -5.87
N LEU A 96 -3.51 7.77 -5.30
CA LEU A 96 -2.71 7.17 -4.24
C LEU A 96 -3.49 7.06 -2.93
N THR A 97 -3.31 5.91 -2.27
CA THR A 97 -3.99 5.57 -1.02
C THR A 97 -2.98 5.04 0.00
N TRP A 98 -2.99 5.57 1.21
CA TRP A 98 -2.23 5.04 2.34
C TRP A 98 -3.10 4.08 3.14
N ARG A 99 -2.61 2.87 3.35
CA ARG A 99 -3.34 1.84 4.07
C ARG A 99 -3.14 1.95 5.57
N GLY A 100 -4.19 1.62 6.32
CA GLY A 100 -4.12 1.56 7.78
C GLY A 100 -3.75 2.89 8.46
N ALA A 101 -4.09 4.03 7.85
CA ALA A 101 -3.91 5.34 8.46
C ALA A 101 -4.80 5.48 9.69
N VAL A 102 -4.27 6.09 10.75
CA VAL A 102 -4.99 6.33 12.02
C VAL A 102 -4.99 7.82 12.30
N VAL A 103 -6.14 8.35 12.70
CA VAL A 103 -6.23 9.74 13.20
C VAL A 103 -5.54 9.83 14.56
N THR A 104 -4.47 10.62 14.64
CA THR A 104 -3.65 10.78 15.84
C THR A 104 -3.81 12.14 16.49
N GLY A 105 -4.36 13.13 15.77
CA GLY A 105 -4.60 14.45 16.30
C GLY A 105 -5.75 15.17 15.57
N VAL A 106 -6.47 16.01 16.31
CA VAL A 106 -7.44 16.94 15.75
C VAL A 106 -7.33 18.24 16.55
N SER A 107 -7.05 19.34 15.85
CA SER A 107 -6.97 20.67 16.46
C SER A 107 -8.03 21.58 15.87
N ASP A 108 -8.45 22.57 16.66
CA ASP A 108 -9.41 23.64 16.27
C ASP A 108 -10.75 23.12 15.71
N TRP A 109 -11.20 21.96 16.25
CA TRP A 109 -12.43 21.31 15.80
C TRP A 109 -13.65 22.22 15.78
N ASP A 110 -13.80 23.06 16.80
CA ASP A 110 -14.94 23.97 16.91
C ASP A 110 -14.87 25.10 15.88
N SER A 111 -13.67 25.58 15.57
CA SER A 111 -13.43 26.60 14.55
C SER A 111 -13.95 26.17 13.16
N LEU A 112 -13.87 24.88 12.83
CA LEU A 112 -14.42 24.35 11.56
C LEU A 112 -15.90 24.74 11.37
N PHE A 113 -16.69 24.74 12.45
CA PHE A 113 -18.15 24.99 12.41
C PHE A 113 -18.50 26.45 12.62
N GLU A 114 -17.54 27.30 12.93
CA GLU A 114 -17.65 28.74 13.09
C GLU A 114 -17.17 29.53 11.88
N GLY A 115 -16.98 28.83 10.74
CA GLY A 115 -16.51 29.44 9.49
C GLY A 115 -14.98 29.52 9.38
N GLY A 116 -14.25 28.83 10.26
CA GLY A 116 -12.80 28.67 10.21
C GLY A 116 -12.33 27.35 9.61
N SER A 117 -11.26 26.81 10.16
CA SER A 117 -10.69 25.54 9.76
C SER A 117 -10.29 24.69 10.95
N CYS A 118 -10.18 23.37 10.75
CA CYS A 118 -9.51 22.48 11.69
C CYS A 118 -8.35 21.77 11.01
N ALA A 119 -7.41 21.26 11.80
CA ALA A 119 -6.40 20.36 11.30
C ALA A 119 -6.64 18.95 11.85
N VAL A 120 -6.45 17.96 10.97
CA VAL A 120 -6.52 16.54 11.31
C VAL A 120 -5.18 15.90 10.95
N ASP A 121 -4.57 15.26 11.93
CA ASP A 121 -3.31 14.56 11.81
C ASP A 121 -3.57 13.06 11.69
N PHE A 122 -2.98 12.46 10.68
CA PHE A 122 -2.99 11.03 10.45
C PHE A 122 -1.58 10.48 10.57
N THR A 123 -1.45 9.32 11.19
CA THR A 123 -0.24 8.51 11.14
C THR A 123 -0.48 7.30 10.27
N CYS A 124 0.24 7.20 9.15
CA CYS A 124 0.23 6.05 8.24
C CYS A 124 1.36 5.11 8.68
N TYR A 125 1.02 4.01 9.33
CA TYR A 125 1.99 3.03 9.83
C TYR A 125 2.65 2.26 8.69
N ASP A 126 1.97 2.07 7.56
CA ASP A 126 2.60 1.75 6.29
C ASP A 126 2.89 3.08 5.57
N PRO A 127 4.15 3.51 5.50
CA PRO A 127 4.52 4.82 4.95
C PRO A 127 4.41 4.87 3.42
N VAL A 128 4.24 3.73 2.76
CA VAL A 128 4.18 3.59 1.31
C VAL A 128 2.75 3.78 0.82
N ALA A 129 2.56 4.63 -0.19
CA ALA A 129 1.28 4.79 -0.85
C ALA A 129 1.06 3.70 -1.91
N TYR A 130 -0.19 3.28 -2.05
CA TYR A 130 -0.63 2.30 -3.04
C TYR A 130 -1.38 3.01 -4.16
N GLY A 131 -0.92 2.80 -5.38
CA GLY A 131 -1.53 3.32 -6.60
C GLY A 131 -2.41 2.29 -7.31
N ASP A 132 -2.39 2.35 -8.63
CA ASP A 132 -3.22 1.50 -9.47
C ASP A 132 -2.76 0.03 -9.45
N ALA A 133 -3.72 -0.88 -9.50
CA ALA A 133 -3.45 -2.29 -9.76
C ALA A 133 -3.10 -2.49 -11.24
N ARG A 134 -2.11 -3.30 -11.51
CA ARG A 134 -1.62 -3.66 -12.85
C ARG A 134 -1.66 -5.15 -13.05
N SER A 135 -1.75 -5.56 -14.31
CA SER A 135 -1.63 -6.97 -14.70
C SER A 135 -0.85 -7.11 -16.01
N CYS A 136 -0.16 -8.22 -16.16
CA CYS A 136 0.58 -8.58 -17.36
C CYS A 136 0.46 -10.08 -17.60
N THR A 137 0.20 -10.47 -18.85
CA THR A 137 0.21 -11.87 -19.31
C THR A 137 1.42 -12.19 -20.18
N GLY A 138 2.33 -11.23 -20.36
CA GLY A 138 3.62 -11.40 -21.03
C GLY A 138 4.73 -11.68 -20.04
N THR A 139 5.92 -11.89 -20.57
CA THR A 139 7.16 -12.09 -19.80
C THR A 139 7.83 -10.76 -19.41
N GLU A 140 7.55 -9.68 -20.12
CA GLU A 140 8.09 -8.36 -19.87
C GLU A 140 7.03 -7.51 -19.17
N LEU A 141 7.40 -6.87 -18.07
CA LEU A 141 6.53 -5.98 -17.30
C LEU A 141 7.30 -4.76 -16.83
N GLU A 142 6.59 -3.66 -16.54
CA GLU A 142 7.17 -2.42 -16.06
C GLU A 142 6.47 -1.97 -14.78
N VAL A 143 7.24 -1.79 -13.71
CA VAL A 143 6.79 -1.22 -12.44
C VAL A 143 7.03 0.28 -12.48
N LEU A 144 5.95 1.06 -12.48
CA LEU A 144 5.98 2.52 -12.59
C LEU A 144 6.16 3.23 -11.26
N GLY A 145 5.88 2.54 -10.14
CA GLY A 145 6.03 3.09 -8.80
C GLY A 145 7.46 3.50 -8.46
N THR A 146 7.65 4.13 -7.29
CA THR A 146 8.97 4.51 -6.76
C THR A 146 9.46 3.55 -5.68
N TRP A 147 8.63 2.59 -5.26
CA TRP A 147 8.92 1.61 -4.22
C TRP A 147 8.71 0.19 -4.73
N PRO A 148 9.54 -0.78 -4.32
CA PRO A 148 9.39 -2.18 -4.76
C PRO A 148 8.00 -2.73 -4.46
N THR A 149 7.44 -3.48 -5.41
CA THR A 149 6.14 -4.15 -5.26
C THR A 149 6.29 -5.66 -5.14
N LEU A 150 5.29 -6.29 -4.55
CA LEU A 150 5.22 -7.74 -4.37
C LEU A 150 4.10 -8.28 -5.27
N PRO A 151 4.44 -9.05 -6.31
CA PRO A 151 3.45 -9.53 -7.27
C PRO A 151 2.64 -10.71 -6.72
N VAL A 152 1.50 -10.97 -7.35
CA VAL A 152 0.78 -12.24 -7.30
C VAL A 152 0.88 -12.86 -8.68
N VAL A 153 1.43 -14.07 -8.77
CA VAL A 153 1.60 -14.82 -10.02
C VAL A 153 0.58 -15.94 -10.07
N ARG A 154 -0.26 -15.93 -11.11
CA ARG A 154 -1.22 -16.99 -11.41
C ARG A 154 -0.73 -17.78 -12.61
N LEU A 155 -0.66 -19.08 -12.48
CA LEU A 155 -0.22 -19.99 -13.54
C LEU A 155 -1.29 -21.03 -13.80
N THR A 156 -1.53 -21.35 -15.07
CA THR A 156 -2.30 -22.53 -15.48
C THR A 156 -1.30 -23.64 -15.80
N ALA A 157 -1.22 -24.65 -14.96
CA ALA A 157 -0.23 -25.72 -15.09
C ALA A 157 -0.43 -26.55 -16.36
N THR A 158 0.68 -27.05 -16.90
CA THR A 158 0.68 -28.24 -17.78
C THR A 158 0.83 -29.49 -16.92
N ALA A 159 0.41 -30.64 -17.43
CA ALA A 159 0.67 -31.89 -16.72
C ALA A 159 2.19 -32.09 -16.50
N GLY A 160 2.57 -32.26 -15.23
CA GLY A 160 4.00 -32.40 -14.87
C GLY A 160 4.19 -32.43 -13.36
N SER A 161 5.44 -32.45 -12.91
CA SER A 161 5.82 -32.58 -11.52
C SER A 161 6.29 -31.26 -10.88
N SER A 162 6.28 -30.17 -11.64
CA SER A 162 6.69 -28.86 -11.10
C SER A 162 6.25 -27.69 -11.97
N VAL A 163 6.16 -26.53 -11.34
CA VAL A 163 5.96 -25.23 -11.99
C VAL A 163 6.91 -24.21 -11.36
N LYS A 164 7.42 -23.28 -12.18
CA LYS A 164 8.44 -22.32 -11.73
C LYS A 164 8.20 -20.95 -12.35
N VAL A 165 8.43 -19.91 -11.54
CA VAL A 165 8.64 -18.52 -11.98
C VAL A 165 10.04 -18.08 -11.56
N ALA A 166 10.75 -17.37 -12.44
CA ALA A 166 12.05 -16.81 -12.12
C ALA A 166 12.18 -15.39 -12.71
N ASP A 167 12.97 -14.55 -12.06
CA ASP A 167 13.36 -13.24 -12.57
C ASP A 167 14.69 -13.26 -13.34
N GLU A 168 15.09 -12.11 -13.85
CA GLU A 168 16.35 -11.90 -14.60
C GLU A 168 17.60 -12.06 -13.72
N ASP A 169 17.50 -11.89 -12.39
CA ASP A 169 18.60 -12.03 -11.42
C ASP A 169 18.80 -13.49 -10.98
N GLY A 170 17.94 -14.40 -11.45
CA GLY A 170 17.99 -15.82 -11.12
C GLY A 170 17.31 -16.20 -9.81
N ARG A 171 16.62 -15.26 -9.14
CA ARG A 171 15.73 -15.58 -8.02
C ARG A 171 14.50 -16.32 -8.59
N TYR A 172 13.99 -17.29 -7.86
CA TYR A 172 12.86 -18.08 -8.35
C TYR A 172 12.00 -18.63 -7.24
N VAL A 173 10.75 -18.95 -7.59
CA VAL A 173 9.85 -19.79 -6.80
C VAL A 173 9.54 -21.03 -7.63
N LEU A 174 9.86 -22.21 -7.09
CA LEU A 174 9.60 -23.51 -7.66
C LEU A 174 8.60 -24.26 -6.79
N VAL A 175 7.54 -24.80 -7.38
CA VAL A 175 6.57 -25.67 -6.70
C VAL A 175 6.78 -27.08 -7.25
N GLU A 176 7.12 -28.02 -6.36
CA GLU A 176 7.40 -29.42 -6.66
C GLU A 176 6.20 -30.28 -6.23
N ARG A 177 5.26 -30.46 -7.15
CA ARG A 177 4.01 -31.20 -6.94
C ARG A 177 3.54 -31.81 -8.26
N ASP A 178 2.95 -32.99 -8.21
CA ASP A 178 2.26 -33.56 -9.37
C ASP A 178 1.03 -32.69 -9.71
N LEU A 179 1.05 -32.13 -10.91
CA LEU A 179 0.05 -31.22 -11.45
C LEU A 179 -0.64 -31.82 -12.66
N SER A 180 -1.93 -31.59 -12.75
CA SER A 180 -2.72 -31.90 -13.94
C SER A 180 -2.76 -30.68 -14.87
N ALA A 181 -2.98 -30.93 -16.16
CA ALA A 181 -3.19 -29.85 -17.10
C ALA A 181 -4.45 -29.05 -16.74
N GLY A 182 -4.30 -27.74 -16.57
CA GLY A 182 -5.38 -26.84 -16.19
C GLY A 182 -5.45 -26.51 -14.70
N ASP A 183 -4.64 -27.15 -13.86
CA ASP A 183 -4.57 -26.77 -12.44
C ASP A 183 -4.12 -25.32 -12.30
N GLU A 184 -4.86 -24.54 -11.49
CA GLU A 184 -4.50 -23.15 -11.17
C GLU A 184 -3.50 -23.14 -10.00
N VAL A 185 -2.34 -22.55 -10.23
CA VAL A 185 -1.32 -22.32 -9.21
C VAL A 185 -1.22 -20.82 -8.97
N VAL A 186 -1.42 -20.40 -7.72
CA VAL A 186 -1.30 -18.99 -7.31
C VAL A 186 -0.14 -18.86 -6.33
N MET A 187 0.81 -18.00 -6.67
CA MET A 187 1.96 -17.65 -5.83
C MET A 187 1.80 -16.20 -5.38
N ASP A 188 1.58 -15.99 -4.09
CA ASP A 188 1.50 -14.65 -3.50
C ASP A 188 2.83 -14.31 -2.84
N PHE A 189 3.53 -13.33 -3.41
CA PHE A 189 4.86 -12.93 -2.95
C PHE A 189 4.81 -12.05 -1.70
N ALA A 190 3.66 -11.46 -1.37
CA ALA A 190 3.51 -10.67 -0.16
C ALA A 190 3.32 -11.54 1.09
N SER A 191 2.54 -12.61 0.97
CA SER A 191 2.31 -13.57 2.06
C SER A 191 3.27 -14.76 2.03
N GLU A 192 4.14 -14.85 0.99
CA GLU A 192 5.05 -15.96 0.75
C GLU A 192 4.32 -17.31 0.73
N SER A 193 3.14 -17.35 0.11
CA SER A 193 2.27 -18.51 0.08
C SER A 193 1.99 -19.00 -1.33
N VAL A 194 1.73 -20.29 -1.46
CA VAL A 194 1.34 -20.93 -2.70
C VAL A 194 0.05 -21.71 -2.51
N THR A 195 -0.85 -21.62 -3.48
CA THR A 195 -2.05 -22.45 -3.53
C THR A 195 -2.17 -23.17 -4.88
N VAL A 196 -2.70 -24.38 -4.87
CA VAL A 196 -3.02 -25.17 -6.07
C VAL A 196 -4.50 -25.55 -6.01
N GLY A 197 -5.27 -25.14 -7.02
CA GLY A 197 -6.72 -25.34 -7.00
C GLY A 197 -7.43 -24.70 -5.81
N GLY A 198 -6.83 -23.68 -5.19
CA GLY A 198 -7.34 -23.01 -3.98
C GLY A 198 -6.95 -23.69 -2.67
N GLU A 199 -6.25 -24.82 -2.70
CA GLU A 199 -5.71 -25.47 -1.51
C GLU A 199 -4.27 -25.02 -1.23
N ASP A 200 -3.89 -24.90 0.03
CA ASP A 200 -2.53 -24.52 0.44
C ASP A 200 -1.51 -25.57 -0.03
N ALA A 201 -0.51 -25.12 -0.77
CA ALA A 201 0.59 -25.90 -1.30
C ALA A 201 1.96 -25.29 -0.93
N SER A 202 2.01 -24.47 0.13
CA SER A 202 3.24 -23.81 0.56
C SER A 202 4.30 -24.80 1.02
N ALA A 203 3.91 -26.00 1.46
CA ALA A 203 4.81 -27.09 1.80
C ALA A 203 5.51 -27.72 0.58
N ASP A 204 4.97 -27.54 -0.62
CA ASP A 204 5.52 -28.06 -1.87
C ASP A 204 6.51 -27.08 -2.53
N VAL A 205 6.81 -25.96 -1.88
CA VAL A 205 7.80 -24.99 -2.35
C VAL A 205 9.19 -25.58 -2.20
N GLY A 206 9.88 -25.72 -3.33
CA GLY A 206 11.20 -26.36 -3.42
C GLY A 206 12.27 -25.60 -2.64
N VAL A 207 13.23 -26.34 -2.10
CA VAL A 207 14.39 -25.78 -1.39
C VAL A 207 15.19 -24.88 -2.33
N GLY A 208 15.53 -23.68 -1.85
CA GLY A 208 16.23 -22.66 -2.65
C GLY A 208 15.30 -21.69 -3.37
N SER A 209 13.98 -21.86 -3.26
CA SER A 209 13.03 -20.84 -3.67
C SER A 209 13.15 -19.60 -2.79
N ALA A 210 12.98 -18.43 -3.40
CA ALA A 210 12.95 -17.15 -2.71
C ALA A 210 11.85 -16.28 -3.33
N PHE A 211 10.88 -15.89 -2.53
CA PHE A 211 9.92 -14.86 -2.93
C PHE A 211 10.64 -13.53 -3.05
N PHE A 212 10.44 -12.85 -4.16
CA PHE A 212 11.16 -11.62 -4.49
C PHE A 212 10.21 -10.46 -4.74
N SER A 213 10.69 -9.25 -4.50
CA SER A 213 10.02 -8.02 -4.90
C SER A 213 10.50 -7.57 -6.27
N LEU A 214 9.64 -6.88 -7.01
CA LEU A 214 9.95 -6.19 -8.25
C LEU A 214 10.28 -4.74 -7.92
N ALA A 215 11.51 -4.33 -8.22
CA ALA A 215 11.95 -2.94 -8.07
C ALA A 215 11.25 -2.03 -9.12
N PRO A 216 11.27 -0.69 -8.94
CA PRO A 216 10.87 0.21 -10.02
C PRO A 216 11.64 -0.01 -11.31
N GLY A 217 10.93 -0.05 -12.45
CA GLY A 217 11.53 -0.23 -13.79
C GLY A 217 11.04 -1.47 -14.51
N ALA A 218 11.78 -1.83 -15.58
CA ALA A 218 11.47 -2.97 -16.43
C ALA A 218 12.01 -4.27 -15.85
N HIS A 219 11.22 -5.35 -15.97
CA HIS A 219 11.56 -6.70 -15.51
C HIS A 219 11.22 -7.73 -16.57
N VAL A 220 11.97 -8.81 -16.57
CA VAL A 220 11.71 -9.98 -17.40
C VAL A 220 11.53 -11.20 -16.50
N LEU A 221 10.31 -11.76 -16.50
CA LEU A 221 10.02 -12.99 -15.79
C LEU A 221 10.01 -14.18 -16.75
N THR A 222 10.47 -15.31 -16.29
CA THR A 222 10.44 -16.59 -17.03
C THR A 222 9.57 -17.59 -16.29
N PHE A 223 8.78 -18.34 -17.05
CA PHE A 223 7.81 -19.29 -16.53
C PHE A 223 8.08 -20.66 -17.13
N SER A 224 7.91 -21.71 -16.34
CA SER A 224 7.98 -23.09 -16.83
C SER A 224 6.95 -23.98 -16.15
N GLY A 225 6.53 -25.05 -16.84
CA GLY A 225 5.51 -25.97 -16.34
C GLY A 225 4.08 -25.43 -16.45
N CYS A 226 3.85 -24.33 -17.18
CA CYS A 226 2.54 -23.74 -17.37
C CYS A 226 2.20 -23.50 -18.85
N SER A 227 0.92 -23.46 -19.16
CA SER A 227 0.37 -23.13 -20.49
C SER A 227 -0.05 -21.68 -20.60
N ALA A 228 -0.36 -21.04 -19.48
CA ALA A 228 -0.70 -19.62 -19.37
C ALA A 228 -0.22 -19.07 -18.04
N HIS A 229 0.02 -17.76 -18.00
CA HIS A 229 0.40 -17.03 -16.79
C HIS A 229 -0.20 -15.63 -16.79
N GLU A 230 -0.41 -15.11 -15.59
CA GLU A 230 -0.77 -13.74 -15.31
C GLU A 230 -0.01 -13.27 -14.08
N VAL A 231 0.60 -12.10 -14.17
CA VAL A 231 1.26 -11.42 -13.05
C VAL A 231 0.45 -10.18 -12.71
N THR A 232 0.05 -10.05 -11.47
CA THR A 232 -0.68 -8.87 -10.97
C THR A 232 0.12 -8.21 -9.86
N TRP A 233 0.14 -6.88 -9.82
CA TRP A 233 0.78 -6.11 -8.76
C TRP A 233 0.04 -4.80 -8.53
N THR A 234 0.32 -4.15 -7.42
CA THR A 234 -0.13 -2.80 -7.14
C THR A 234 1.08 -1.87 -7.17
N GLU A 235 1.00 -0.79 -7.91
CA GLU A 235 2.05 0.24 -7.91
C GLU A 235 2.23 0.80 -6.51
N ARG A 236 3.49 0.97 -6.08
CA ARG A 236 3.84 1.48 -4.75
C ARG A 236 4.71 2.71 -4.86
N TRP A 237 4.40 3.71 -4.02
CA TRP A 237 5.01 5.04 -4.11
C TRP A 237 5.52 5.49 -2.75
N LEU A 238 6.69 6.10 -2.77
CA LEU A 238 7.32 6.69 -1.60
C LEU A 238 7.30 8.21 -1.70
#